data_ae8035cdc6f2a1582a00cdb571daeb9e
#
_entry.id   ae8035cdc6f2a1582a00cdb571daeb9e
#
_cell.length_a   1.000
_cell.length_b   1.000
_cell.length_c   1.000
_cell.angle_alpha   90.00
_cell.angle_beta   90.00
_cell.angle_gamma   90.00
#
_symmetry.space_group_name_H-M   'P 1'
#
loop_
_entity.id
_entity.type
_entity.pdbx_description
1 polymer ?
#
loop_
_entity_poly.entity_id
_entity_poly.type
_entity_poly.pdbx_seq_one_letter_code
_entity_poly.pdbx_strand_id
1 'polypeptide(L)'
;MFITFYKTFRERPEERQLTFEDFLNGVEFPAQPWTPEEVTIPFTVERDKERLRQFFTRYNRNAWYELPRLPSFPSSECPRHYSTFHIPKKSGGWREINAPDEELKDYLTSFKNYLEHTLKILPHNAAHAYVKQRSTVTAIKMHQANDSKWFLKLDMKNFFPSHTLEYVMSILEQIYPIGFLLENEEYKRNFTEAIKYAFLNNSLPQGTPLSPTLTNICMIPLDYKITKHCQRNKIIYTRYADDLLYSSKYKWDYDKTVTLTKTILKQFRAPFNINQKKTRFGSRNGANWNLGIMLNKDNRMTIGHKKNQRFRAALHNLIMDHLRGADWESEDKMVLNGNISYYMSIDPDYTLATLAKYEQKYNVNIKELLRV
;
A
#
# COMPACT_ATOMS: atom_id res chain seq x y z
N MET A 1 21.89 1.66 3.88
CA MET A 1 20.96 2.08 4.93
C MET A 1 20.15 3.26 4.42
N PHE A 2 18.85 3.31 4.74
CA PHE A 2 17.90 4.25 4.13
C PHE A 2 17.68 5.50 4.96
N ILE A 3 18.75 6.09 5.52
CA ILE A 3 18.71 7.30 6.35
C ILE A 3 18.30 8.55 5.56
N THR A 4 18.50 8.55 4.26
CA THR A 4 18.07 9.66 3.41
C THR A 4 16.59 10.01 3.60
N PHE A 5 15.77 9.04 4.03
CA PHE A 5 14.35 9.27 4.31
C PHE A 5 14.06 10.20 5.47
N TYR A 6 14.96 10.29 6.46
CA TYR A 6 14.72 11.09 7.66
C TYR A 6 15.53 12.40 7.70
N LYS A 7 16.59 12.49 6.89
CA LYS A 7 17.47 13.66 6.86
C LYS A 7 16.91 14.80 6.00
N THR A 8 16.07 14.46 5.02
CA THR A 8 15.55 15.40 4.03
C THR A 8 14.44 16.30 4.53
N PHE A 9 13.92 16.06 5.72
CA PHE A 9 12.76 16.84 6.20
C PHE A 9 13.08 18.28 6.63
N ARG A 10 14.35 18.70 6.71
CA ARG A 10 14.68 20.05 7.25
C ARG A 10 15.79 20.85 6.57
N GLU A 11 16.65 20.29 5.73
CA GLU A 11 17.87 21.07 5.37
C GLU A 11 18.19 21.26 3.87
N ARG A 12 17.55 20.52 2.93
CA ARG A 12 17.75 20.78 1.48
C ARG A 12 16.51 20.42 0.67
N PRO A 13 15.84 21.40 0.01
CA PRO A 13 14.66 21.14 -0.84
C PRO A 13 14.96 20.19 -2.01
N GLU A 14 16.21 20.14 -2.46
CA GLU A 14 16.65 19.35 -3.61
C GLU A 14 16.81 17.85 -3.29
N GLU A 15 16.91 17.48 -2.01
CA GLU A 15 17.10 16.09 -1.56
C GLU A 15 15.87 15.51 -0.83
N ARG A 16 14.83 16.32 -0.64
CA ARG A 16 13.63 15.83 0.05
C ARG A 16 12.90 14.79 -0.77
N GLN A 17 12.32 13.82 -0.11
CA GLN A 17 11.40 12.90 -0.73
C GLN A 17 10.18 13.68 -1.24
N LEU A 18 9.91 13.58 -2.54
CA LEU A 18 8.76 14.23 -3.14
C LEU A 18 7.47 13.69 -2.55
N THR A 19 6.63 14.60 -2.08
CA THR A 19 5.31 14.32 -1.56
C THR A 19 4.28 14.28 -2.69
N PHE A 20 3.09 13.82 -2.37
CA PHE A 20 1.96 13.92 -3.28
C PHE A 20 1.64 15.38 -3.67
N GLU A 21 1.83 16.32 -2.74
CA GLU A 21 1.63 17.76 -2.97
C GLU A 21 2.66 18.34 -3.95
N ASP A 22 3.94 17.95 -3.81
CA ASP A 22 4.97 18.33 -4.77
C ASP A 22 4.63 17.88 -6.18
N PHE A 23 4.03 16.71 -6.28
CA PHE A 23 3.61 16.11 -7.53
C PHE A 23 2.41 16.88 -8.16
N LEU A 24 1.45 17.27 -7.34
CA LEU A 24 0.30 18.07 -7.76
C LEU A 24 0.72 19.48 -8.17
N ASN A 25 1.76 20.04 -7.56
CA ASN A 25 2.28 21.37 -7.84
C ASN A 25 3.24 21.41 -9.05
N GLY A 26 3.39 20.31 -9.78
CA GLY A 26 4.12 20.28 -11.04
C GLY A 26 5.64 20.41 -10.90
N VAL A 27 6.23 19.94 -9.80
CA VAL A 27 7.68 19.94 -9.63
C VAL A 27 8.35 19.15 -10.75
N GLU A 28 9.17 19.81 -11.56
CA GLU A 28 9.92 19.18 -12.65
C GLU A 28 11.06 18.33 -12.11
N PHE A 29 11.15 17.10 -12.58
CA PHE A 29 12.22 16.17 -12.22
C PHE A 29 13.37 16.32 -13.21
N PRO A 30 14.60 16.59 -12.75
CA PRO A 30 15.75 16.63 -13.65
C PRO A 30 15.99 15.25 -14.28
N ALA A 31 16.02 15.22 -15.62
CA ALA A 31 16.32 14.02 -16.37
C ALA A 31 17.86 13.80 -16.40
N GLN A 32 18.36 12.88 -15.58
CA GLN A 32 19.75 12.43 -15.70
C GLN A 32 19.81 10.99 -16.25
N PRO A 33 20.79 10.66 -17.10
CA PRO A 33 20.97 9.31 -17.60
C PRO A 33 21.38 8.36 -16.46
N TRP A 34 20.77 7.18 -16.43
CA TRP A 34 21.07 6.15 -15.45
C TRP A 34 22.35 5.41 -15.79
N THR A 35 23.25 5.23 -14.79
CA THR A 35 24.38 4.33 -14.85
C THR A 35 24.27 3.23 -13.80
N PRO A 36 24.67 1.98 -14.08
CA PRO A 36 24.59 0.86 -13.12
C PRO A 36 25.35 1.09 -11.81
N GLU A 37 26.39 1.91 -11.84
CA GLU A 37 27.28 2.20 -10.69
C GLU A 37 26.62 3.11 -9.64
N GLU A 38 25.63 3.91 -10.01
CA GLU A 38 24.89 4.78 -9.09
C GLU A 38 23.81 4.05 -8.26
N VAL A 39 23.67 2.74 -8.43
CA VAL A 39 22.68 1.92 -7.71
C VAL A 39 23.16 1.54 -6.30
N THR A 40 24.44 1.67 -6.00
CA THR A 40 24.95 1.58 -4.65
C THR A 40 24.59 2.85 -3.90
N ILE A 41 23.64 2.75 -2.97
CA ILE A 41 23.44 3.80 -1.98
C ILE A 41 24.57 3.62 -0.97
N PRO A 42 25.60 4.47 -0.99
CA PRO A 42 26.55 4.44 0.08
C PRO A 42 25.81 4.94 1.32
N PHE A 43 25.36 4.01 2.15
CA PHE A 43 25.25 4.37 3.52
C PHE A 43 26.64 4.39 4.07
N THR A 44 26.94 5.51 4.63
CA THR A 44 27.95 5.72 5.61
C THR A 44 29.06 6.62 5.26
N VAL A 45 28.93 7.71 5.83
CA VAL A 45 30.10 8.25 6.49
C VAL A 45 29.87 8.02 7.99
N GLU A 46 30.82 7.53 8.73
CA GLU A 46 30.79 7.36 10.18
C GLU A 46 30.30 8.66 10.87
N ARG A 47 30.56 9.79 10.25
CA ARG A 47 30.04 11.12 10.59
C ARG A 47 28.50 11.25 10.57
N ASP A 48 27.81 10.53 9.69
CA ASP A 48 26.35 10.53 9.62
C ASP A 48 25.74 9.59 10.66
N LYS A 49 26.42 8.50 10.99
CA LYS A 49 26.08 7.66 12.15
C LYS A 49 26.18 8.47 13.45
N GLU A 50 27.26 9.22 13.62
CA GLU A 50 27.47 10.05 14.82
C GLU A 50 26.46 11.18 14.93
N ARG A 51 26.13 11.90 13.85
CA ARG A 51 25.06 12.90 13.83
C ARG A 51 23.70 12.31 14.18
N LEU A 52 23.43 11.12 13.73
CA LEU A 52 22.22 10.40 14.10
C LEU A 52 22.26 9.99 15.57
N ARG A 53 23.37 9.46 16.06
CA ARG A 53 23.54 9.19 17.49
C ARG A 53 23.28 10.45 18.32
N GLN A 54 23.80 11.61 17.93
CA GLN A 54 23.57 12.90 18.60
C GLN A 54 22.14 13.40 18.48
N PHE A 55 21.50 13.28 17.31
CA PHE A 55 20.10 13.61 17.12
C PHE A 55 19.21 12.79 18.05
N PHE A 56 19.51 11.52 18.21
CA PHE A 56 18.76 10.61 19.06
C PHE A 56 19.10 10.69 20.53
N THR A 57 20.23 11.31 20.92
CA THR A 57 20.53 11.63 22.34
C THR A 57 19.60 12.70 22.88
N ARG A 58 19.04 13.55 22.04
CA ARG A 58 18.14 14.65 22.42
C ARG A 58 16.67 14.26 22.60
N TYR A 59 16.24 13.12 22.06
CA TYR A 59 14.86 12.64 22.18
C TYR A 59 14.82 11.44 23.14
N ASN A 60 13.77 11.36 23.95
CA ASN A 60 13.61 10.33 24.99
C ASN A 60 13.74 8.91 24.39
N ARG A 61 14.94 8.33 24.47
CA ARG A 61 15.34 7.08 23.80
C ARG A 61 14.83 5.84 24.48
N ASN A 62 14.54 5.93 25.77
CA ASN A 62 14.15 4.74 26.53
C ASN A 62 12.94 4.08 25.90
N ALA A 63 11.97 4.87 25.39
CA ALA A 63 10.80 4.34 24.71
C ALA A 63 11.12 3.50 23.45
N TRP A 64 12.28 3.69 22.81
CA TRP A 64 12.65 2.89 21.63
C TRP A 64 13.09 1.49 21.96
N TYR A 65 13.62 1.28 23.16
CA TYR A 65 14.01 -0.03 23.65
C TYR A 65 12.85 -0.76 24.36
N GLU A 66 11.74 -0.08 24.59
CA GLU A 66 10.57 -0.63 25.24
C GLU A 66 9.70 -1.38 24.25
N LEU A 67 9.97 -2.66 24.08
CA LEU A 67 9.14 -3.55 23.27
C LEU A 67 7.77 -3.79 23.93
N PRO A 68 6.71 -4.02 23.15
CA PRO A 68 5.42 -4.42 23.69
C PRO A 68 5.55 -5.68 24.56
N ARG A 69 4.73 -5.75 25.60
CA ARG A 69 4.68 -6.93 26.47
C ARG A 69 4.27 -8.14 25.66
N LEU A 70 5.05 -9.22 25.77
CA LEU A 70 4.78 -10.48 25.09
C LEU A 70 3.45 -11.09 25.55
N PRO A 71 2.79 -11.91 24.72
CA PRO A 71 1.65 -12.72 25.11
C PRO A 71 1.98 -13.67 26.28
N SER A 72 0.95 -14.21 26.90
CA SER A 72 1.09 -15.18 28.01
C SER A 72 1.62 -16.55 27.59
N PHE A 73 1.68 -16.82 26.27
CA PHE A 73 2.13 -18.07 25.67
C PHE A 73 3.40 -17.86 24.83
N PRO A 74 4.22 -18.89 24.64
CA PRO A 74 5.43 -18.79 23.82
C PRO A 74 5.12 -18.72 22.33
N SER A 75 6.00 -18.08 21.55
CA SER A 75 5.82 -17.91 20.10
C SER A 75 5.67 -19.24 19.34
N SER A 76 6.16 -20.33 19.85
CA SER A 76 5.97 -21.69 19.30
C SER A 76 4.51 -22.17 19.32
N GLU A 77 3.68 -21.61 20.19
CA GLU A 77 2.26 -21.96 20.30
C GLU A 77 1.35 -21.06 19.45
N CYS A 78 1.89 -20.00 18.80
CA CYS A 78 1.12 -19.13 17.91
C CYS A 78 0.14 -19.85 16.96
N PRO A 79 0.48 -21.03 16.36
CA PRO A 79 -0.47 -21.71 15.48
C PRO A 79 -1.81 -22.06 16.13
N ARG A 80 -1.85 -22.25 17.46
CA ARG A 80 -3.08 -22.55 18.21
C ARG A 80 -3.97 -21.33 18.42
N HIS A 81 -3.40 -20.13 18.28
CA HIS A 81 -4.06 -18.83 18.48
C HIS A 81 -4.60 -18.23 17.16
N TYR A 82 -4.70 -19.04 16.09
CA TYR A 82 -5.28 -18.65 14.82
C TYR A 82 -6.52 -19.47 14.46
N SER A 83 -7.58 -18.78 14.03
CA SER A 83 -8.71 -19.38 13.34
C SER A 83 -8.53 -19.22 11.83
N THR A 84 -8.45 -20.32 11.09
CA THR A 84 -8.24 -20.31 9.63
C THR A 84 -9.55 -20.51 8.90
N PHE A 85 -9.84 -19.62 7.96
CA PHE A 85 -10.98 -19.74 7.05
C PHE A 85 -10.62 -19.28 5.63
N HIS A 86 -11.49 -19.61 4.67
CA HIS A 86 -11.23 -19.33 3.27
C HIS A 86 -12.29 -18.40 2.68
N ILE A 87 -11.85 -17.38 1.94
CA ILE A 87 -12.73 -16.48 1.19
C ILE A 87 -12.50 -16.65 -0.32
N PRO A 88 -13.57 -16.60 -1.16
CA PRO A 88 -13.41 -16.76 -2.60
C PRO A 88 -12.67 -15.56 -3.22
N LYS A 89 -11.73 -15.83 -4.14
CA LYS A 89 -11.08 -14.80 -4.95
C LYS A 89 -11.93 -14.45 -6.17
N LYS A 90 -11.97 -13.17 -6.55
CA LYS A 90 -12.65 -12.72 -7.79
C LYS A 90 -12.11 -13.37 -9.08
N SER A 91 -10.85 -13.82 -9.05
CA SER A 91 -10.18 -14.51 -10.17
C SER A 91 -10.33 -16.03 -10.15
N GLY A 92 -11.15 -16.56 -9.27
CA GLY A 92 -11.27 -18.00 -8.98
C GLY A 92 -10.27 -18.48 -7.92
N GLY A 93 -10.61 -19.60 -7.27
CA GLY A 93 -9.85 -20.15 -6.14
C GLY A 93 -10.15 -19.45 -4.81
N TRP A 94 -9.41 -19.84 -3.78
CA TRP A 94 -9.64 -19.45 -2.39
C TRP A 94 -8.45 -18.63 -1.84
N ARG A 95 -8.75 -17.74 -0.92
CA ARG A 95 -7.76 -17.02 -0.12
C ARG A 95 -7.90 -17.51 1.31
N GLU A 96 -6.80 -18.01 1.84
CA GLU A 96 -6.70 -18.37 3.24
C GLU A 96 -6.54 -17.10 4.08
N ILE A 97 -7.35 -17.00 5.13
CA ILE A 97 -7.29 -15.93 6.11
C ILE A 97 -7.05 -16.59 7.46
N ASN A 98 -6.03 -16.11 8.15
CA ASN A 98 -5.65 -16.55 9.48
C ASN A 98 -5.96 -15.42 10.47
N ALA A 99 -7.11 -15.51 11.13
CA ALA A 99 -7.52 -14.53 12.12
C ALA A 99 -6.93 -14.89 13.49
N PRO A 100 -6.10 -14.02 14.09
CA PRO A 100 -5.60 -14.24 15.44
C PRO A 100 -6.74 -14.10 16.45
N ASP A 101 -6.66 -14.80 17.58
CA ASP A 101 -7.50 -14.57 18.73
C ASP A 101 -7.25 -13.19 19.36
N GLU A 102 -8.00 -12.83 20.39
CA GLU A 102 -7.98 -11.50 20.97
C GLU A 102 -6.59 -11.17 21.56
N GLU A 103 -5.98 -12.06 22.32
CA GLU A 103 -4.67 -11.82 22.96
C GLU A 103 -3.57 -11.63 21.93
N LEU A 104 -3.48 -12.51 20.93
CA LEU A 104 -2.49 -12.39 19.88
C LEU A 104 -2.75 -11.14 19.00
N LYS A 105 -4.00 -10.82 18.70
CA LYS A 105 -4.39 -9.63 17.94
C LYS A 105 -4.00 -8.35 18.65
N ASP A 106 -4.20 -8.26 19.96
CA ASP A 106 -3.84 -7.10 20.77
C ASP A 106 -2.33 -6.91 20.82
N TYR A 107 -1.59 -8.02 20.98
CA TYR A 107 -0.14 -7.99 20.89
C TYR A 107 0.35 -7.50 19.53
N LEU A 108 -0.15 -8.08 18.42
CA LEU A 108 0.24 -7.69 17.07
C LEU A 108 -0.13 -6.23 16.76
N THR A 109 -1.23 -5.74 17.31
CA THR A 109 -1.62 -4.33 17.22
C THR A 109 -0.66 -3.43 17.99
N SER A 110 -0.27 -3.83 19.19
CA SER A 110 0.71 -3.11 20.00
C SER A 110 2.09 -3.07 19.33
N PHE A 111 2.52 -4.18 18.74
CA PHE A 111 3.79 -4.23 17.99
C PHE A 111 3.74 -3.37 16.72
N LYS A 112 2.61 -3.37 16.00
CA LYS A 112 2.38 -2.45 14.90
C LYS A 112 2.51 -1.00 15.35
N ASN A 113 1.85 -0.61 16.44
CA ASN A 113 1.90 0.74 16.99
C ASN A 113 3.33 1.13 17.42
N TYR A 114 4.08 0.18 17.97
CA TYR A 114 5.50 0.38 18.28
C TYR A 114 6.30 0.75 17.02
N LEU A 115 6.15 0.01 15.92
CA LEU A 115 6.83 0.31 14.66
C LEU A 115 6.40 1.65 14.05
N GLU A 116 5.10 1.94 14.02
CA GLU A 116 4.54 3.10 13.32
C GLU A 116 4.64 4.40 14.16
N HIS A 117 4.40 4.32 15.46
CA HIS A 117 4.27 5.52 16.32
C HIS A 117 5.48 5.75 17.21
N THR A 118 6.09 4.70 17.77
CA THR A 118 7.29 4.84 18.62
C THR A 118 8.54 4.97 17.77
N LEU A 119 8.77 4.03 16.85
CA LEU A 119 9.91 4.07 15.93
C LEU A 119 9.70 4.98 14.72
N LYS A 120 8.45 5.40 14.46
CA LYS A 120 8.04 6.27 13.35
C LYS A 120 8.52 5.78 11.98
N ILE A 121 8.45 4.47 11.76
CA ILE A 121 8.79 3.88 10.46
C ILE A 121 7.61 4.08 9.51
N LEU A 122 7.81 4.96 8.54
CA LEU A 122 6.78 5.28 7.56
C LEU A 122 7.02 4.50 6.26
N PRO A 123 5.95 3.93 5.67
CA PRO A 123 6.07 3.30 4.36
C PRO A 123 6.45 4.32 3.29
N HIS A 124 7.09 3.84 2.22
CA HIS A 124 7.49 4.68 1.09
C HIS A 124 6.29 5.42 0.46
N ASN A 125 6.52 6.59 -0.14
CA ASN A 125 5.44 7.38 -0.76
C ASN A 125 4.75 6.66 -1.91
N ALA A 126 5.41 5.74 -2.60
CA ALA A 126 4.80 4.92 -3.62
C ALA A 126 3.80 3.89 -3.06
N ALA A 127 3.84 3.56 -1.77
CA ALA A 127 2.93 2.60 -1.13
C ALA A 127 1.59 3.26 -0.82
N HIS A 128 0.50 2.72 -1.36
CA HIS A 128 -0.86 3.23 -1.16
C HIS A 128 -1.79 2.26 -0.46
N ALA A 129 -1.43 0.99 -0.34
CA ALA A 129 -2.19 0.01 0.44
C ALA A 129 -1.75 0.04 1.91
N TYR A 130 -2.71 -0.14 2.82
CA TYR A 130 -2.48 -0.26 4.27
C TYR A 130 -1.81 0.97 4.90
N VAL A 131 -1.94 2.12 4.28
CA VAL A 131 -1.39 3.40 4.77
C VAL A 131 -2.54 4.34 5.04
N LYS A 132 -2.54 4.97 6.22
CA LYS A 132 -3.57 5.93 6.61
C LYS A 132 -3.66 7.05 5.57
N GLN A 133 -4.89 7.45 5.21
CA GLN A 133 -5.20 8.47 4.20
C GLN A 133 -4.78 8.13 2.76
N ARG A 134 -4.30 6.91 2.49
CA ARG A 134 -4.01 6.44 1.14
C ARG A 134 -4.98 5.35 0.70
N SER A 135 -5.23 5.26 -0.60
CA SER A 135 -6.20 4.32 -1.18
C SER A 135 -5.86 4.04 -2.65
N THR A 136 -6.67 3.21 -3.30
CA THR A 136 -6.62 3.03 -4.76
C THR A 136 -6.82 4.35 -5.51
N VAL A 137 -7.68 5.23 -4.97
CA VAL A 137 -7.95 6.56 -5.56
C VAL A 137 -6.71 7.43 -5.51
N THR A 138 -6.03 7.52 -4.34
CA THR A 138 -4.81 8.33 -4.22
C THR A 138 -3.68 7.79 -5.10
N ALA A 139 -3.57 6.45 -5.26
CA ALA A 139 -2.62 5.87 -6.21
C ALA A 139 -2.90 6.32 -7.65
N ILE A 140 -4.16 6.22 -8.10
CA ILE A 140 -4.51 6.61 -9.48
C ILE A 140 -4.41 8.13 -9.70
N LYS A 141 -4.66 8.95 -8.68
CA LYS A 141 -4.43 10.41 -8.76
C LYS A 141 -2.99 10.77 -9.13
N MET A 142 -1.99 10.02 -8.67
CA MET A 142 -0.59 10.21 -9.07
C MET A 142 -0.41 10.08 -10.59
N HIS A 143 -1.00 9.04 -11.17
CA HIS A 143 -0.93 8.77 -12.60
C HIS A 143 -1.78 9.76 -13.43
N GLN A 144 -2.92 10.18 -12.86
CA GLN A 144 -3.78 11.21 -13.44
C GLN A 144 -3.08 12.56 -13.50
N ALA A 145 -2.43 12.99 -12.41
CA ALA A 145 -1.70 14.24 -12.33
C ALA A 145 -0.58 14.33 -13.39
N ASN A 146 0.05 13.19 -13.70
CA ASN A 146 1.04 13.10 -14.79
C ASN A 146 0.42 13.07 -16.20
N ASP A 147 -0.90 13.13 -16.37
CA ASP A 147 -1.58 12.88 -17.65
C ASP A 147 -1.09 11.61 -18.34
N SER A 148 -0.92 10.55 -17.59
CA SER A 148 -0.35 9.28 -18.07
C SER A 148 -1.24 8.63 -19.13
N LYS A 149 -0.64 8.25 -20.25
CA LYS A 149 -1.33 7.61 -21.39
C LYS A 149 -1.04 6.14 -21.53
N TRP A 150 0.08 5.68 -20.99
CA TRP A 150 0.53 4.29 -21.04
C TRP A 150 0.73 3.75 -19.64
N PHE A 151 0.35 2.50 -19.42
CA PHE A 151 0.36 1.85 -18.12
C PHE A 151 0.97 0.46 -18.21
N LEU A 152 1.84 0.13 -17.26
CA LEU A 152 2.34 -1.20 -17.00
C LEU A 152 1.89 -1.61 -15.60
N LYS A 153 1.20 -2.74 -15.51
CA LYS A 153 0.85 -3.38 -14.23
C LYS A 153 1.64 -4.67 -14.07
N LEU A 154 2.29 -4.80 -12.91
CA LEU A 154 2.93 -6.04 -12.46
C LEU A 154 2.26 -6.50 -11.16
N ASP A 155 2.20 -7.81 -10.96
CA ASP A 155 1.62 -8.46 -9.76
C ASP A 155 2.68 -9.38 -9.16
N MET A 156 2.88 -9.30 -7.84
CA MET A 156 3.81 -10.17 -7.11
C MET A 156 3.07 -11.41 -6.60
N LYS A 157 3.60 -12.60 -6.93
CA LYS A 157 2.98 -13.85 -6.49
C LYS A 157 3.23 -14.07 -5.01
N ASN A 158 2.21 -14.59 -4.31
CA ASN A 158 2.31 -15.03 -2.91
C ASN A 158 2.94 -13.97 -1.99
N PHE A 159 2.58 -12.70 -2.18
CA PHE A 159 3.26 -11.57 -1.54
C PHE A 159 3.39 -11.74 -0.03
N PHE A 160 2.29 -11.90 0.71
CA PHE A 160 2.33 -12.09 2.17
C PHE A 160 3.05 -13.39 2.58
N PRO A 161 2.65 -14.56 2.06
CA PRO A 161 3.28 -15.83 2.48
C PRO A 161 4.76 -15.94 2.15
N SER A 162 5.25 -15.17 1.20
CA SER A 162 6.68 -15.18 0.84
C SER A 162 7.58 -14.45 1.83
N HIS A 163 7.03 -13.62 2.73
CA HIS A 163 7.82 -12.92 3.72
C HIS A 163 8.13 -13.86 4.90
N THR A 164 9.30 -14.47 4.87
CA THR A 164 9.81 -15.28 5.99
C THR A 164 10.42 -14.41 7.08
N LEU A 165 10.53 -14.95 8.30
CA LEU A 165 11.18 -14.25 9.41
C LEU A 165 12.59 -13.80 9.04
N GLU A 166 13.38 -14.69 8.42
CA GLU A 166 14.74 -14.41 7.98
C GLU A 166 14.79 -13.24 6.99
N TYR A 167 13.94 -13.25 5.97
CA TYR A 167 13.86 -12.15 5.00
C TYR A 167 13.47 -10.82 5.66
N VAL A 168 12.42 -10.84 6.48
CA VAL A 168 11.96 -9.64 7.19
C VAL A 168 13.08 -9.07 8.07
N MET A 169 13.75 -9.90 8.87
CA MET A 169 14.88 -9.45 9.70
C MET A 169 16.02 -8.88 8.87
N SER A 170 16.39 -9.53 7.75
CA SER A 170 17.45 -9.04 6.86
C SER A 170 17.17 -7.64 6.29
N ILE A 171 15.91 -7.29 6.09
CA ILE A 171 15.51 -5.95 5.66
C ILE A 171 15.45 -4.98 6.84
N LEU A 172 14.90 -5.40 7.98
CA LEU A 172 14.81 -4.56 9.18
C LEU A 172 16.18 -4.09 9.67
N GLU A 173 17.21 -4.93 9.57
CA GLU A 173 18.60 -4.57 9.87
C GLU A 173 19.12 -3.42 8.98
N GLN A 174 18.52 -3.19 7.82
CA GLN A 174 18.88 -2.12 6.90
C GLN A 174 18.04 -0.85 7.09
N ILE A 175 16.96 -0.91 7.88
CA ILE A 175 16.03 0.19 8.06
C ILE A 175 16.27 0.91 9.40
N TYR A 176 16.50 2.20 9.30
CA TYR A 176 16.59 3.03 10.48
C TYR A 176 15.18 3.30 11.08
N PRO A 177 14.99 3.32 12.40
CA PRO A 177 16.01 3.15 13.44
C PRO A 177 16.29 1.69 13.83
N ILE A 178 15.55 0.71 13.32
CA ILE A 178 15.67 -0.70 13.77
C ILE A 178 17.10 -1.20 13.61
N GLY A 179 17.72 -1.02 12.45
CA GLY A 179 19.09 -1.48 12.22
C GLY A 179 20.10 -0.93 13.25
N PHE A 180 19.89 0.31 13.72
CA PHE A 180 20.70 0.89 14.80
C PHE A 180 20.40 0.23 16.16
N LEU A 181 19.13 -0.02 16.48
CA LEU A 181 18.72 -0.65 17.73
C LEU A 181 19.23 -2.10 17.81
N LEU A 182 19.24 -2.80 16.70
CA LEU A 182 19.71 -4.19 16.58
C LEU A 182 21.25 -4.32 16.72
N GLU A 183 22.01 -3.21 16.78
CA GLU A 183 23.43 -3.24 17.18
C GLU A 183 23.59 -3.56 18.69
N ASN A 184 22.54 -3.35 19.49
CA ASN A 184 22.52 -3.77 20.89
C ASN A 184 22.08 -5.25 20.98
N GLU A 185 22.94 -6.13 21.49
CA GLU A 185 22.70 -7.56 21.50
C GLU A 185 21.50 -8.00 22.38
N GLU A 186 21.25 -7.29 23.48
CA GLU A 186 20.09 -7.55 24.34
C GLU A 186 18.80 -7.18 23.63
N TYR A 187 18.75 -5.99 23.02
CA TYR A 187 17.60 -5.55 22.24
C TYR A 187 17.38 -6.49 21.04
N LYS A 188 18.43 -6.87 20.31
CA LYS A 188 18.35 -7.78 19.17
C LYS A 188 17.71 -9.11 19.55
N ARG A 189 18.14 -9.70 20.65
CA ARG A 189 17.57 -10.94 21.17
C ARG A 189 16.09 -10.76 21.51
N ASN A 190 15.74 -9.74 22.28
CA ASN A 190 14.36 -9.47 22.69
C ASN A 190 13.47 -9.12 21.50
N PHE A 191 13.94 -8.31 20.55
CA PHE A 191 13.21 -7.99 19.33
C PHE A 191 12.98 -9.20 18.44
N THR A 192 14.00 -10.09 18.32
CA THR A 192 13.87 -11.32 17.53
C THR A 192 12.81 -12.24 18.14
N GLU A 193 12.75 -12.40 19.46
CA GLU A 193 11.67 -13.15 20.10
C GLU A 193 10.31 -12.47 19.90
N ALA A 194 10.24 -11.17 20.07
CA ALA A 194 9.00 -10.39 19.94
C ALA A 194 8.40 -10.48 18.52
N ILE A 195 9.21 -10.39 17.49
CA ILE A 195 8.72 -10.40 16.10
C ILE A 195 8.27 -11.80 15.63
N LYS A 196 8.71 -12.88 16.27
CA LYS A 196 8.29 -14.26 15.92
C LYS A 196 6.78 -14.43 15.97
N TYR A 197 6.09 -13.75 16.88
CA TYR A 197 4.62 -13.79 16.99
C TYR A 197 3.89 -13.27 15.74
N ALA A 198 4.58 -12.52 14.87
CA ALA A 198 4.01 -12.06 13.60
C ALA A 198 3.94 -13.16 12.53
N PHE A 199 4.57 -14.31 12.76
CA PHE A 199 4.73 -15.36 11.76
C PHE A 199 3.92 -16.60 12.11
N LEU A 200 3.26 -17.16 11.10
CA LEU A 200 2.62 -18.45 11.13
C LEU A 200 3.33 -19.37 10.13
N ASN A 201 3.87 -20.50 10.61
CA ASN A 201 4.64 -21.43 9.77
C ASN A 201 5.76 -20.73 8.97
N ASN A 202 6.51 -19.85 9.64
CA ASN A 202 7.61 -19.04 9.06
C ASN A 202 7.18 -18.12 7.90
N SER A 203 5.94 -17.70 7.84
CA SER A 203 5.44 -16.75 6.84
C SER A 203 4.51 -15.72 7.46
N LEU A 204 4.38 -14.53 6.83
CA LEU A 204 3.42 -13.53 7.28
C LEU A 204 2.00 -13.98 6.89
N PRO A 205 1.11 -14.24 7.87
CA PRO A 205 -0.26 -14.66 7.61
C PRO A 205 -1.10 -13.50 7.07
N GLN A 206 -2.11 -13.82 6.27
CA GLN A 206 -3.14 -12.85 5.86
C GLN A 206 -4.26 -12.82 6.90
N GLY A 207 -4.63 -11.62 7.35
CA GLY A 207 -5.71 -11.44 8.33
C GLY A 207 -5.25 -10.83 9.65
N THR A 208 -3.95 -10.58 9.82
CA THR A 208 -3.40 -9.97 11.04
C THR A 208 -3.21 -8.46 10.89
N PRO A 209 -3.23 -7.68 11.98
CA PRO A 209 -3.01 -6.24 11.93
C PRO A 209 -1.57 -5.83 11.59
N LEU A 210 -0.57 -6.69 11.87
CA LEU A 210 0.85 -6.38 11.74
C LEU A 210 1.41 -6.75 10.36
N SER A 211 0.94 -7.83 9.72
CA SER A 211 1.48 -8.30 8.42
C SER A 211 1.50 -7.23 7.34
N PRO A 212 0.45 -6.39 7.16
CA PRO A 212 0.48 -5.30 6.18
C PRO A 212 1.58 -4.27 6.46
N THR A 213 1.81 -3.92 7.72
CA THR A 213 2.87 -2.97 8.13
C THR A 213 4.25 -3.54 7.83
N LEU A 214 4.51 -4.79 8.22
CA LEU A 214 5.79 -5.44 7.95
C LEU A 214 6.06 -5.56 6.44
N THR A 215 5.07 -5.96 5.64
CA THR A 215 5.24 -6.01 4.17
C THR A 215 5.55 -4.63 3.58
N ASN A 216 4.89 -3.57 4.06
CA ASN A 216 5.20 -2.20 3.62
C ASN A 216 6.60 -1.77 4.01
N ILE A 217 7.07 -2.11 5.21
CA ILE A 217 8.43 -1.82 5.68
C ILE A 217 9.45 -2.58 4.82
N CYS A 218 9.23 -3.86 4.55
CA CYS A 218 10.11 -4.66 3.69
C CYS A 218 10.24 -4.10 2.27
N MET A 219 9.20 -3.44 1.79
CA MET A 219 9.21 -2.83 0.47
C MET A 219 9.87 -1.45 0.41
N ILE A 220 10.17 -0.79 1.53
CA ILE A 220 10.78 0.56 1.53
C ILE A 220 12.04 0.62 0.64
N PRO A 221 13.05 -0.24 0.80
CA PRO A 221 14.26 -0.18 -0.01
C PRO A 221 14.01 -0.45 -1.49
N LEU A 222 13.09 -1.36 -1.79
CA LEU A 222 12.72 -1.70 -3.15
C LEU A 222 11.96 -0.54 -3.82
N ASP A 223 10.93 -0.02 -3.13
CA ASP A 223 10.15 1.12 -3.61
C ASP A 223 11.03 2.33 -3.88
N TYR A 224 12.01 2.60 -3.00
CA TYR A 224 12.97 3.69 -3.19
C TYR A 224 13.77 3.52 -4.49
N LYS A 225 14.39 2.35 -4.70
CA LYS A 225 15.18 2.09 -5.92
C LYS A 225 14.33 2.14 -7.18
N ILE A 226 13.14 1.55 -7.16
CA ILE A 226 12.20 1.59 -8.27
C ILE A 226 11.81 3.05 -8.57
N THR A 227 11.41 3.79 -7.55
CA THR A 227 11.00 5.20 -7.72
C THR A 227 12.13 6.04 -8.30
N LYS A 228 13.36 5.92 -7.78
CA LYS A 228 14.52 6.66 -8.29
C LYS A 228 14.78 6.39 -9.77
N HIS A 229 14.65 5.14 -10.21
CA HIS A 229 14.77 4.79 -11.63
C HIS A 229 13.61 5.38 -12.45
N CYS A 230 12.37 5.23 -11.96
CA CYS A 230 11.19 5.70 -12.65
C CYS A 230 11.22 7.22 -12.88
N GLN A 231 11.61 7.99 -11.87
CA GLN A 231 11.77 9.44 -11.96
C GLN A 231 12.72 9.86 -13.10
N ARG A 232 13.89 9.22 -13.20
CA ARG A 232 14.89 9.47 -14.26
C ARG A 232 14.32 9.21 -15.66
N ASN A 233 13.37 8.30 -15.79
CA ASN A 233 12.75 7.90 -17.04
C ASN A 233 11.37 8.49 -17.29
N LYS A 234 10.94 9.50 -16.50
CA LYS A 234 9.61 10.13 -16.59
C LYS A 234 8.46 9.11 -16.49
N ILE A 235 8.66 8.12 -15.64
CA ILE A 235 7.68 7.08 -15.31
C ILE A 235 7.18 7.33 -13.90
N ILE A 236 5.87 7.30 -13.70
CA ILE A 236 5.24 7.32 -12.40
C ILE A 236 5.12 5.90 -11.89
N TYR A 237 5.49 5.70 -10.63
CA TYR A 237 5.40 4.43 -9.94
C TYR A 237 4.55 4.56 -8.69
N THR A 238 3.58 3.67 -8.52
CA THR A 238 2.85 3.46 -7.27
C THR A 238 2.71 1.96 -6.97
N ARG A 239 2.57 1.61 -5.71
CA ARG A 239 2.34 0.24 -5.25
C ARG A 239 1.09 0.16 -4.38
N TYR A 240 0.25 -0.82 -4.67
CA TYR A 240 -0.91 -1.18 -3.84
C TYR A 240 -0.80 -2.64 -3.43
N ALA A 241 -0.26 -2.91 -2.23
CA ALA A 241 0.13 -4.24 -1.75
C ALA A 241 1.10 -4.94 -2.72
N ASP A 242 0.64 -6.00 -3.39
CA ASP A 242 1.35 -6.80 -4.40
C ASP A 242 1.23 -6.25 -5.82
N ASP A 243 0.35 -5.28 -6.06
CA ASP A 243 0.17 -4.63 -7.36
C ASP A 243 1.16 -3.47 -7.54
N LEU A 244 2.06 -3.55 -8.51
CA LEU A 244 2.97 -2.48 -8.91
C LEU A 244 2.42 -1.81 -10.17
N LEU A 245 2.18 -0.52 -10.12
CA LEU A 245 1.65 0.24 -11.24
C LEU A 245 2.66 1.28 -11.70
N TYR A 246 2.99 1.24 -12.99
CA TYR A 246 3.88 2.17 -13.67
C TYR A 246 3.10 2.88 -14.76
N SER A 247 3.37 4.15 -14.99
CA SER A 247 2.76 4.88 -16.11
C SER A 247 3.63 6.00 -16.64
N SER A 248 3.38 6.40 -17.89
CA SER A 248 4.04 7.54 -18.52
C SER A 248 3.11 8.23 -19.53
N LYS A 249 3.42 9.51 -19.85
CA LYS A 249 2.79 10.22 -20.98
C LYS A 249 3.11 9.56 -22.32
N TYR A 250 4.31 8.97 -22.43
CA TYR A 250 4.85 8.41 -23.66
C TYR A 250 4.92 6.88 -23.58
N LYS A 251 4.80 6.23 -24.73
CA LYS A 251 5.09 4.81 -24.84
C LYS A 251 6.58 4.59 -24.57
N TRP A 252 6.90 3.61 -23.72
CA TRP A 252 8.27 3.25 -23.40
C TRP A 252 8.48 1.75 -23.54
N ASP A 253 9.73 1.33 -23.54
CA ASP A 253 10.12 -0.07 -23.48
C ASP A 253 9.85 -0.62 -22.08
N TYR A 254 8.68 -1.20 -21.89
CA TYR A 254 8.24 -1.70 -20.59
C TYR A 254 9.03 -2.94 -20.14
N ASP A 255 9.64 -3.70 -21.07
CA ASP A 255 10.45 -4.88 -20.73
C ASP A 255 11.68 -4.49 -19.93
N LYS A 256 12.27 -3.32 -20.21
CA LYS A 256 13.34 -2.75 -19.38
C LYS A 256 12.86 -2.49 -17.94
N THR A 257 11.65 -1.98 -17.76
CA THR A 257 11.08 -1.74 -16.43
C THR A 257 10.80 -3.06 -15.70
N VAL A 258 10.29 -4.07 -16.40
CA VAL A 258 10.09 -5.43 -15.84
C VAL A 258 11.43 -6.03 -15.42
N THR A 259 12.43 -5.96 -16.27
CA THR A 259 13.79 -6.48 -16.01
C THR A 259 14.42 -5.78 -14.82
N LEU A 260 14.36 -4.45 -14.77
CA LEU A 260 14.83 -3.67 -13.63
C LEU A 260 14.16 -4.10 -12.34
N THR A 261 12.83 -4.19 -12.35
CA THR A 261 12.06 -4.60 -11.15
C THR A 261 12.54 -5.96 -10.66
N LYS A 262 12.70 -6.95 -11.56
CA LYS A 262 13.26 -8.26 -11.22
C LYS A 262 14.67 -8.18 -10.66
N THR A 263 15.52 -7.33 -11.24
CA THR A 263 16.89 -7.11 -10.77
C THR A 263 16.91 -6.53 -9.36
N ILE A 264 16.06 -5.56 -9.07
CA ILE A 264 15.93 -4.97 -7.73
C ILE A 264 15.44 -6.03 -6.73
N LEU A 265 14.41 -6.81 -7.07
CA LEU A 265 13.94 -7.90 -6.22
C LEU A 265 15.10 -8.86 -5.88
N LYS A 266 15.89 -9.26 -6.88
CA LYS A 266 17.06 -10.14 -6.69
C LYS A 266 18.13 -9.50 -5.81
N GLN A 267 18.42 -8.21 -5.98
CA GLN A 267 19.42 -7.49 -5.16
C GLN A 267 19.08 -7.50 -3.67
N PHE A 268 17.79 -7.39 -3.34
CA PHE A 268 17.32 -7.46 -1.96
C PHE A 268 16.97 -8.88 -1.51
N ARG A 269 17.31 -9.91 -2.31
CA ARG A 269 16.96 -11.32 -2.04
C ARG A 269 15.48 -11.50 -1.75
N ALA A 270 14.63 -10.67 -2.37
CA ALA A 270 13.19 -10.71 -2.15
C ALA A 270 12.62 -12.08 -2.61
N PRO A 271 11.85 -12.76 -1.76
CA PRO A 271 11.44 -14.14 -2.00
C PRO A 271 10.22 -14.26 -2.93
N PHE A 272 9.73 -13.14 -3.47
CA PHE A 272 8.57 -13.11 -4.35
C PHE A 272 8.95 -12.83 -5.79
N ASN A 273 8.13 -13.37 -6.70
CA ASN A 273 8.36 -13.28 -8.14
C ASN A 273 7.22 -12.53 -8.83
N ILE A 274 7.54 -11.85 -9.94
CA ILE A 274 6.53 -11.21 -10.78
C ILE A 274 5.68 -12.27 -11.49
N ASN A 275 4.37 -12.10 -11.44
CA ASN A 275 3.40 -12.93 -12.12
C ASN A 275 3.28 -12.52 -13.60
N GLN A 276 4.00 -13.23 -14.47
CA GLN A 276 4.00 -12.93 -15.90
C GLN A 276 2.60 -13.01 -16.54
N LYS A 277 1.75 -13.96 -16.09
CA LYS A 277 0.38 -14.14 -16.63
C LYS A 277 -0.53 -12.94 -16.31
N LYS A 278 -0.23 -12.19 -15.25
CA LYS A 278 -0.98 -11.00 -14.86
C LYS A 278 -0.29 -9.69 -15.28
N THR A 279 0.92 -9.75 -15.83
CA THR A 279 1.61 -8.58 -16.38
C THR A 279 0.81 -8.01 -17.56
N ARG A 280 0.50 -6.74 -17.51
CA ARG A 280 -0.27 -6.05 -18.54
C ARG A 280 0.36 -4.71 -18.87
N PHE A 281 0.52 -4.45 -20.17
CA PHE A 281 0.91 -3.16 -20.70
C PHE A 281 -0.12 -2.68 -21.71
N GLY A 282 -0.52 -1.42 -21.64
CA GLY A 282 -1.52 -0.88 -22.55
C GLY A 282 -1.71 0.62 -22.41
N SER A 283 -2.39 1.21 -23.40
CA SER A 283 -2.73 2.63 -23.40
C SER A 283 -4.00 2.90 -22.59
N ARG A 284 -4.18 4.16 -22.20
CA ARG A 284 -5.40 4.69 -21.57
C ARG A 284 -6.64 4.54 -22.46
N ASN A 285 -6.48 4.57 -23.77
CA ASN A 285 -7.59 4.47 -24.73
C ASN A 285 -8.22 3.06 -24.79
N GLY A 286 -7.55 2.03 -24.23
CA GLY A 286 -8.12 0.71 -24.06
C GLY A 286 -8.91 0.59 -22.75
N ALA A 287 -9.53 -0.58 -22.54
CA ALA A 287 -10.17 -0.93 -21.26
C ALA A 287 -9.11 -1.19 -20.17
N ASN A 288 -8.33 -0.16 -19.82
CA ASN A 288 -7.19 -0.26 -18.92
C ASN A 288 -7.62 0.02 -17.48
N TRP A 289 -7.93 -1.07 -16.78
CA TRP A 289 -8.32 -1.05 -15.37
C TRP A 289 -7.10 -1.09 -14.46
N ASN A 290 -6.93 -0.03 -13.67
CA ASN A 290 -5.88 0.08 -12.68
C ASN A 290 -6.50 0.14 -11.28
N LEU A 291 -6.26 -0.86 -10.47
CA LEU A 291 -6.81 -0.95 -9.09
C LEU A 291 -8.36 -0.80 -9.04
N GLY A 292 -9.06 -1.22 -10.10
CA GLY A 292 -10.52 -1.10 -10.19
C GLY A 292 -11.04 0.27 -10.63
N ILE A 293 -10.16 1.20 -11.00
CA ILE A 293 -10.45 2.54 -11.51
C ILE A 293 -9.92 2.66 -12.95
N MET A 294 -10.63 3.38 -13.79
CA MET A 294 -10.18 3.75 -15.15
C MET A 294 -9.89 5.24 -15.22
N LEU A 295 -8.87 5.62 -15.99
CA LEU A 295 -8.74 6.96 -16.53
C LEU A 295 -9.31 6.97 -17.95
N ASN A 296 -10.32 7.81 -18.19
CA ASN A 296 -10.94 7.94 -19.52
C ASN A 296 -10.05 8.78 -20.47
N LYS A 297 -10.49 8.95 -21.72
CA LYS A 297 -9.77 9.77 -22.72
C LYS A 297 -9.49 11.21 -22.26
N ASP A 298 -10.36 11.77 -21.43
CA ASP A 298 -10.27 13.14 -20.91
C ASP A 298 -9.51 13.21 -19.58
N ASN A 299 -8.76 12.15 -19.26
CA ASN A 299 -7.97 12.01 -18.02
C ASN A 299 -8.81 12.08 -16.73
N ARG A 300 -10.12 11.76 -16.78
CA ARG A 300 -10.99 11.70 -15.60
C ARG A 300 -11.05 10.27 -15.07
N MET A 301 -11.04 10.15 -13.75
CA MET A 301 -11.27 8.86 -13.10
C MET A 301 -12.73 8.43 -13.27
N THR A 302 -12.96 7.15 -13.52
CA THR A 302 -14.30 6.57 -13.63
C THR A 302 -14.33 5.12 -13.16
N ILE A 303 -15.48 4.69 -12.67
CA ILE A 303 -15.72 3.29 -12.31
C ILE A 303 -16.09 2.41 -13.52
N GLY A 304 -16.22 3.03 -14.70
CA GLY A 304 -16.50 2.38 -15.97
C GLY A 304 -17.95 1.96 -16.18
N HIS A 305 -18.32 1.78 -17.45
CA HIS A 305 -19.70 1.63 -17.90
C HIS A 305 -20.50 0.51 -17.17
N LYS A 306 -19.91 -0.69 -17.03
CA LYS A 306 -20.61 -1.83 -16.39
C LYS A 306 -20.95 -1.57 -14.91
N LYS A 307 -20.04 -0.95 -14.16
CA LYS A 307 -20.31 -0.60 -12.75
C LYS A 307 -21.32 0.52 -12.66
N ASN A 308 -21.25 1.52 -13.55
CA ASN A 308 -22.24 2.59 -13.65
C ASN A 308 -23.65 2.04 -13.96
N GLN A 309 -23.77 1.05 -14.84
CA GLN A 309 -25.05 0.39 -15.09
C GLN A 309 -25.57 -0.33 -13.84
N ARG A 310 -24.73 -1.10 -13.16
CA ARG A 310 -25.13 -1.80 -11.91
C ARG A 310 -25.51 -0.81 -10.80
N PHE A 311 -24.79 0.28 -10.68
CA PHE A 311 -25.11 1.34 -9.73
C PHE A 311 -26.52 1.93 -9.99
N ARG A 312 -26.79 2.31 -11.24
CA ARG A 312 -28.11 2.82 -11.62
C ARG A 312 -29.24 1.80 -11.41
N ALA A 313 -28.96 0.53 -11.72
CA ALA A 313 -29.94 -0.54 -11.47
C ALA A 313 -30.22 -0.72 -9.97
N ALA A 314 -29.18 -0.71 -9.12
CA ALA A 314 -29.35 -0.80 -7.67
C ALA A 314 -30.16 0.37 -7.10
N LEU A 315 -29.88 1.61 -7.53
CA LEU A 315 -30.69 2.79 -7.15
C LEU A 315 -32.15 2.67 -7.59
N HIS A 316 -32.36 2.19 -8.84
CA HIS A 316 -33.71 1.99 -9.36
C HIS A 316 -34.47 0.95 -8.55
N ASN A 317 -33.87 -0.19 -8.27
CA ASN A 317 -34.51 -1.26 -7.50
C ASN A 317 -34.85 -0.79 -6.07
N LEU A 318 -33.91 -0.16 -5.35
CA LEU A 318 -34.18 0.40 -4.04
C LEU A 318 -35.42 1.30 -4.03
N ILE A 319 -35.51 2.22 -5.00
CA ILE A 319 -36.62 3.17 -5.10
C ILE A 319 -37.92 2.47 -5.46
N MET A 320 -37.89 1.55 -6.44
CA MET A 320 -39.10 0.83 -6.88
C MET A 320 -39.67 -0.09 -5.80
N ASP A 321 -38.80 -0.74 -5.04
CA ASP A 321 -39.22 -1.59 -3.93
C ASP A 321 -39.85 -0.74 -2.81
N HIS A 322 -39.23 0.39 -2.46
CA HIS A 322 -39.79 1.34 -1.51
C HIS A 322 -41.17 1.85 -1.95
N LEU A 323 -41.37 2.23 -3.21
CA LEU A 323 -42.63 2.69 -3.75
C LEU A 323 -43.72 1.59 -3.76
N ARG A 324 -43.33 0.32 -3.71
CA ARG A 324 -44.24 -0.83 -3.58
C ARG A 324 -44.52 -1.20 -2.11
N GLY A 325 -43.93 -0.45 -1.16
CA GLY A 325 -44.09 -0.70 0.29
C GLY A 325 -43.16 -1.80 0.80
N ALA A 326 -42.16 -2.23 -0.01
CA ALA A 326 -41.12 -3.14 0.42
C ALA A 326 -39.87 -2.37 0.87
N ASP A 327 -39.29 -2.78 1.98
CA ASP A 327 -38.04 -2.21 2.49
C ASP A 327 -36.88 -3.22 2.26
N TRP A 328 -35.69 -2.67 2.03
CA TRP A 328 -34.47 -3.47 1.88
C TRP A 328 -33.92 -3.86 3.25
N GLU A 329 -33.29 -5.03 3.32
CA GLU A 329 -32.56 -5.43 4.51
C GLU A 329 -31.40 -4.47 4.80
N SER A 330 -31.08 -4.31 6.08
CA SER A 330 -30.02 -3.41 6.55
C SER A 330 -28.68 -3.68 5.89
N GLU A 331 -28.35 -4.95 5.62
CA GLU A 331 -27.12 -5.34 4.95
C GLU A 331 -27.04 -4.81 3.51
N ASP A 332 -28.10 -4.94 2.73
CA ASP A 332 -28.18 -4.46 1.35
C ASP A 332 -28.10 -2.93 1.28
N LYS A 333 -28.77 -2.23 2.21
CA LYS A 333 -28.66 -0.77 2.36
C LYS A 333 -27.23 -0.34 2.67
N MET A 334 -26.55 -1.02 3.60
CA MET A 334 -25.14 -0.74 3.94
C MET A 334 -24.22 -0.97 2.74
N VAL A 335 -24.42 -2.05 1.98
CA VAL A 335 -23.63 -2.35 0.76
C VAL A 335 -23.81 -1.25 -0.28
N LEU A 336 -25.05 -0.81 -0.55
CA LEU A 336 -25.28 0.26 -1.51
C LEU A 336 -24.71 1.60 -1.05
N ASN A 337 -24.85 1.95 0.24
CA ASN A 337 -24.27 3.16 0.82
C ASN A 337 -22.73 3.17 0.74
N GLY A 338 -22.10 2.03 1.03
CA GLY A 338 -20.65 1.84 0.85
C GLY A 338 -20.21 2.01 -0.62
N ASN A 339 -21.00 1.50 -1.58
CA ASN A 339 -20.74 1.69 -2.99
C ASN A 339 -20.87 3.18 -3.41
N ILE A 340 -21.89 3.89 -2.93
CA ILE A 340 -22.07 5.32 -3.18
C ILE A 340 -20.84 6.09 -2.66
N SER A 341 -20.43 5.85 -1.43
CA SER A 341 -19.26 6.49 -0.81
C SER A 341 -17.98 6.23 -1.60
N TYR A 342 -17.78 5.00 -2.07
CA TYR A 342 -16.64 4.65 -2.92
C TYR A 342 -16.70 5.35 -4.28
N TYR A 343 -17.86 5.42 -4.93
CA TYR A 343 -18.01 6.08 -6.23
C TYR A 343 -17.87 7.60 -6.11
N MET A 344 -18.35 8.18 -5.01
CA MET A 344 -18.09 9.59 -4.67
C MET A 344 -16.61 9.91 -4.56
N SER A 345 -15.79 9.00 -4.05
CA SER A 345 -14.35 9.20 -3.96
C SER A 345 -13.62 9.15 -5.32
N ILE A 346 -14.23 8.53 -6.35
CA ILE A 346 -13.65 8.35 -7.69
C ILE A 346 -14.17 9.39 -8.68
N ASP A 347 -15.49 9.54 -8.78
CA ASP A 347 -16.19 10.39 -9.75
C ASP A 347 -17.38 11.08 -9.06
N PRO A 348 -17.11 12.10 -8.23
CA PRO A 348 -18.15 12.78 -7.46
C PRO A 348 -19.22 13.43 -8.36
N ASP A 349 -18.80 14.07 -9.46
CA ASP A 349 -19.72 14.77 -10.36
C ASP A 349 -20.75 13.82 -10.95
N TYR A 350 -20.30 12.68 -11.50
CA TYR A 350 -21.19 11.67 -12.05
C TYR A 350 -22.08 11.05 -10.99
N THR A 351 -21.55 10.77 -9.81
CA THR A 351 -22.29 10.13 -8.72
C THR A 351 -23.38 11.05 -8.21
N LEU A 352 -23.07 12.33 -7.91
CA LEU A 352 -24.03 13.34 -7.48
C LEU A 352 -25.12 13.56 -8.52
N ALA A 353 -24.73 13.77 -9.79
CA ALA A 353 -25.70 13.94 -10.86
C ALA A 353 -26.63 12.74 -11.05
N THR A 354 -26.11 11.52 -10.82
CA THR A 354 -26.92 10.31 -10.87
C THR A 354 -27.92 10.26 -9.71
N LEU A 355 -27.49 10.51 -8.49
CA LEU A 355 -28.37 10.54 -7.29
C LEU A 355 -29.47 11.59 -7.49
N ALA A 356 -29.11 12.85 -7.78
CA ALA A 356 -30.04 13.93 -7.98
C ALA A 356 -31.09 13.64 -9.09
N LYS A 357 -30.64 13.02 -10.20
CA LYS A 357 -31.57 12.60 -11.27
C LYS A 357 -32.62 11.60 -10.78
N TYR A 358 -32.26 10.64 -9.95
CA TYR A 358 -33.18 9.63 -9.44
C TYR A 358 -34.08 10.22 -8.36
N GLU A 359 -33.57 11.07 -7.45
CA GLU A 359 -34.35 11.77 -6.44
C GLU A 359 -35.41 12.66 -7.10
N GLN A 360 -35.04 13.44 -8.09
CA GLN A 360 -35.99 14.30 -8.83
C GLN A 360 -37.03 13.49 -9.61
N LYS A 361 -36.58 12.40 -10.30
CA LYS A 361 -37.49 11.59 -11.13
C LYS A 361 -38.58 10.90 -10.32
N TYR A 362 -38.27 10.43 -9.13
CA TYR A 362 -39.17 9.61 -8.31
C TYR A 362 -39.69 10.35 -7.07
N ASN A 363 -39.30 11.62 -6.88
CA ASN A 363 -39.63 12.46 -5.73
C ASN A 363 -39.33 11.75 -4.38
N VAL A 364 -38.12 11.23 -4.24
CA VAL A 364 -37.66 10.52 -3.04
C VAL A 364 -36.33 11.07 -2.57
N ASN A 365 -36.01 10.87 -1.28
CA ASN A 365 -34.69 11.17 -0.72
C ASN A 365 -33.91 9.85 -0.53
N ILE A 366 -32.93 9.59 -1.40
CA ILE A 366 -32.15 8.36 -1.38
C ILE A 366 -31.39 8.19 -0.05
N LYS A 367 -30.93 9.27 0.55
CA LYS A 367 -30.23 9.22 1.84
C LYS A 367 -31.14 8.74 2.97
N GLU A 368 -32.44 9.08 2.93
CA GLU A 368 -33.42 8.59 3.90
C GLU A 368 -33.73 7.11 3.67
N LEU A 369 -33.87 6.67 2.42
CA LEU A 369 -34.10 5.27 2.08
C LEU A 369 -32.95 4.35 2.52
N LEU A 370 -31.73 4.88 2.59
CA LEU A 370 -30.53 4.13 3.00
C LEU A 370 -30.26 4.20 4.52
N ARG A 371 -31.10 4.86 5.30
CA ARG A 371 -30.97 4.81 6.77
C ARG A 371 -31.26 3.40 7.27
N VAL A 372 -30.35 2.93 8.13
CA VAL A 372 -30.42 1.65 8.82
C VAL A 372 -30.87 1.88 10.25
#